data_a1081e59849a426755ae4f9b13c94653
#
_entry.id   a1081e59849a426755ae4f9b13c94653
#
_cell.length_a   1.000
_cell.length_b   1.000
_cell.length_c   1.000
_cell.angle_alpha   90.00
_cell.angle_beta   90.00
_cell.angle_gamma   90.00
#
_symmetry.space_group_name_H-M   'P 1'
#
loop_
_entity.id
_entity.type
_entity.pdbx_description
1 polymer ?
#
loop_
_entity_poly.entity_id
_entity_poly.type
_entity_poly.pdbx_seq_one_letter_code
_entity_poly.pdbx_strand_id
1 'polypeptide(L)'
;MQNHPADQEPRRVLGSFFAPKSQNTPTWEQRKLAEIANFSKGVGYSKNDLCEEGTPIILYGRLYTKYETSIFDVDTFVKEKAGSVYSKGGEVIVPASGETAEDISIASVVVKPGILLGGDLNVVSPTTEYDSAFLALTISSGAAHEYLSSLAQGKSVVHLHNTDIQSVSAKFPTKREQEKIHLLFGKIDTLITLHQREHIKSILEVKLVKRNE
;
A
#
# COMPACT_ATOMS: atom_id res chain seq x y z
N MET A 1 -35.99 22.27 -80.97
CA MET A 1 -34.75 22.66 -80.25
C MET A 1 -34.82 22.06 -78.87
N GLN A 2 -34.06 20.99 -78.69
CA GLN A 2 -34.20 20.07 -77.56
C GLN A 2 -33.21 20.43 -76.49
N ASN A 3 -33.71 20.68 -75.22
CA ASN A 3 -32.90 20.82 -74.04
C ASN A 3 -32.82 19.47 -73.38
N HIS A 4 -31.59 18.98 -73.26
CA HIS A 4 -31.24 17.78 -72.51
C HIS A 4 -31.06 18.17 -71.07
N PRO A 5 -31.63 17.48 -70.08
CA PRO A 5 -31.27 17.65 -68.67
C PRO A 5 -30.06 16.81 -68.30
N ALA A 6 -29.11 17.45 -67.74
CA ALA A 6 -27.87 16.84 -67.22
C ALA A 6 -28.13 15.92 -66.02
N ASP A 7 -27.52 14.75 -66.06
CA ASP A 7 -27.41 13.77 -64.94
C ASP A 7 -26.87 14.38 -63.69
N GLN A 8 -27.64 14.30 -62.63
CA GLN A 8 -27.15 14.52 -61.28
C GLN A 8 -26.94 13.18 -60.59
N GLU A 9 -25.69 12.76 -60.52
CA GLU A 9 -25.30 11.67 -59.63
C GLU A 9 -25.54 12.05 -58.15
N PRO A 10 -26.07 11.13 -57.31
CA PRO A 10 -26.22 11.38 -55.91
C PRO A 10 -24.86 11.31 -55.18
N ARG A 11 -24.40 12.43 -54.65
CA ARG A 11 -23.27 12.51 -53.74
C ARG A 11 -23.55 11.59 -52.54
N ARG A 12 -22.84 10.46 -52.47
CA ARG A 12 -22.75 9.64 -51.25
C ARG A 12 -22.18 10.49 -50.14
N VAL A 13 -23.04 10.80 -49.17
CA VAL A 13 -22.66 11.39 -47.88
C VAL A 13 -21.95 10.32 -47.08
N LEU A 14 -20.62 10.23 -47.20
CA LEU A 14 -19.75 9.55 -46.23
C LEU A 14 -19.57 10.45 -45.04
N GLY A 15 -20.63 10.63 -44.28
CA GLY A 15 -20.65 11.40 -43.08
C GLY A 15 -21.01 10.54 -41.88
N SER A 16 -20.13 10.54 -40.87
CA SER A 16 -20.34 10.10 -39.51
C SER A 16 -20.12 8.62 -39.17
N PHE A 17 -18.97 8.05 -39.52
CA PHE A 17 -18.48 6.86 -38.82
C PHE A 17 -17.40 7.13 -37.77
N PHE A 18 -17.09 8.38 -37.50
CA PHE A 18 -16.22 8.79 -36.38
C PHE A 18 -17.02 9.63 -35.40
N ALA A 19 -17.98 9.02 -34.71
CA ALA A 19 -18.37 9.54 -33.43
C ALA A 19 -17.15 9.40 -32.52
N PRO A 20 -16.62 10.46 -31.89
CA PRO A 20 -15.58 10.32 -30.90
C PRO A 20 -16.16 9.42 -29.79
N LYS A 21 -15.60 8.21 -29.62
CA LYS A 21 -15.81 7.47 -28.38
C LYS A 21 -15.46 8.44 -27.27
N SER A 22 -16.42 8.83 -26.49
CA SER A 22 -16.20 9.54 -25.23
C SER A 22 -15.21 8.68 -24.46
N GLN A 23 -13.95 9.08 -24.48
CA GLN A 23 -12.93 8.47 -23.64
C GLN A 23 -13.31 8.93 -22.22
N ASN A 24 -14.15 8.15 -21.55
CA ASN A 24 -14.24 8.14 -20.11
C ASN A 24 -12.87 7.62 -19.62
N THR A 25 -11.86 8.46 -19.71
CA THR A 25 -10.64 8.27 -18.93
C THR A 25 -11.09 8.31 -17.48
N PRO A 26 -10.91 7.24 -16.69
CA PRO A 26 -11.25 7.25 -15.29
C PRO A 26 -10.48 8.40 -14.66
N THR A 27 -11.18 9.45 -14.25
CA THR A 27 -10.58 10.58 -13.56
C THR A 27 -10.29 10.14 -12.13
N TRP A 28 -9.01 10.08 -11.76
CA TRP A 28 -8.60 9.86 -10.37
C TRP A 28 -9.06 11.05 -9.53
N GLU A 29 -9.81 10.78 -8.49
CA GLU A 29 -10.32 11.79 -7.59
C GLU A 29 -9.32 12.11 -6.50
N GLN A 30 -9.05 13.39 -6.27
CA GLN A 30 -8.20 13.83 -5.18
C GLN A 30 -9.01 13.85 -3.88
N ARG A 31 -8.50 13.19 -2.83
CA ARG A 31 -9.10 13.11 -1.50
C ARG A 31 -8.03 13.32 -0.43
N LYS A 32 -8.42 13.94 0.70
CA LYS A 32 -7.60 13.91 1.92
C LYS A 32 -7.82 12.60 2.65
N LEU A 33 -6.76 12.05 3.24
CA LEU A 33 -6.88 10.80 4.00
C LEU A 33 -7.83 10.95 5.20
N ALA A 34 -7.93 12.14 5.80
CA ALA A 34 -8.91 12.45 6.84
C ALA A 34 -10.38 12.25 6.42
N GLU A 35 -10.68 12.33 5.13
CA GLU A 35 -12.03 12.19 4.58
C GLU A 35 -12.42 10.73 4.32
N ILE A 36 -11.42 9.87 4.16
CA ILE A 36 -11.62 8.50 3.64
C ILE A 36 -11.27 7.41 4.65
N ALA A 37 -10.72 7.76 5.82
CA ALA A 37 -10.29 6.79 6.81
C ALA A 37 -10.53 7.28 8.25
N ASN A 38 -10.65 6.32 9.17
CA ASN A 38 -10.58 6.54 10.61
C ASN A 38 -9.15 6.30 11.09
N PHE A 39 -8.76 7.01 12.14
CA PHE A 39 -7.41 7.00 12.68
C PHE A 39 -7.40 6.60 14.14
N SER A 40 -6.50 5.70 14.50
CA SER A 40 -6.24 5.29 15.88
C SER A 40 -4.75 5.01 16.07
N LYS A 41 -4.36 4.46 17.21
CA LYS A 41 -2.98 4.07 17.50
C LYS A 41 -2.93 2.65 18.03
N GLY A 42 -1.84 1.96 17.75
CA GLY A 42 -1.43 0.79 18.49
C GLY A 42 -1.07 1.15 19.92
N VAL A 43 -1.05 0.19 20.84
CA VAL A 43 -0.93 0.42 22.27
C VAL A 43 0.07 -0.54 22.91
N GLY A 44 0.83 -0.01 23.89
CA GLY A 44 1.74 -0.79 24.72
C GLY A 44 2.85 -1.46 23.94
N TYR A 45 3.45 -2.44 24.57
CA TYR A 45 4.44 -3.36 24.00
C TYR A 45 5.70 -2.73 23.39
N SER A 46 6.82 -3.28 23.78
CA SER A 46 8.15 -2.97 23.26
C SER A 46 8.87 -4.27 22.88
N LYS A 47 10.08 -4.17 22.34
CA LYS A 47 10.92 -5.34 22.05
C LYS A 47 11.17 -6.23 23.29
N ASN A 48 11.16 -5.64 24.49
CA ASN A 48 11.38 -6.37 25.75
C ASN A 48 10.18 -7.25 26.15
N ASP A 49 9.02 -7.05 25.55
CA ASP A 49 7.81 -7.84 25.80
C ASP A 49 7.73 -9.09 24.91
N LEU A 50 8.63 -9.19 23.92
CA LEU A 50 8.64 -10.33 22.99
C LEU A 50 8.98 -11.64 23.69
N CYS A 51 8.30 -12.71 23.29
CA CYS A 51 8.50 -14.07 23.77
C CYS A 51 8.43 -15.07 22.61
N GLU A 52 8.82 -16.32 22.86
CA GLU A 52 8.85 -17.37 21.83
C GLU A 52 7.46 -17.80 21.40
N GLU A 53 6.48 -17.79 22.31
CA GLU A 53 5.11 -18.19 22.06
C GLU A 53 4.12 -17.26 22.75
N GLY A 54 2.95 -17.04 22.13
CA GLY A 54 1.93 -16.18 22.69
C GLY A 54 0.99 -15.61 21.65
N THR A 55 0.49 -14.41 21.92
CA THR A 55 -0.37 -13.68 20.98
C THR A 55 0.46 -13.00 19.91
N PRO A 56 0.13 -13.18 18.63
CA PRO A 56 0.88 -12.56 17.53
C PRO A 56 0.78 -11.03 17.60
N ILE A 57 1.91 -10.33 17.35
CA ILE A 57 2.01 -8.87 17.46
C ILE A 57 2.81 -8.27 16.32
N ILE A 58 2.43 -7.07 15.91
CA ILE A 58 3.23 -6.19 15.07
C ILE A 58 3.79 -5.04 15.93
N LEU A 59 5.12 -4.92 15.96
CA LEU A 59 5.81 -3.74 16.46
C LEU A 59 6.26 -2.87 15.28
N TYR A 60 6.33 -1.57 15.46
CA TYR A 60 6.68 -0.60 14.41
C TYR A 60 7.97 -0.94 13.67
N GLY A 61 8.98 -1.47 14.38
CA GLY A 61 10.28 -1.84 13.79
C GLY A 61 10.21 -2.94 12.73
N ARG A 62 9.13 -3.76 12.70
CA ARG A 62 8.93 -4.75 11.64
C ARG A 62 8.83 -4.10 10.26
N LEU A 63 8.20 -2.92 10.17
CA LEU A 63 7.96 -2.27 8.90
C LEU A 63 9.25 -1.88 8.18
N TYR A 64 10.38 -1.68 8.88
CA TYR A 64 11.67 -1.44 8.22
C TYR A 64 12.58 -2.67 8.16
N THR A 65 12.46 -3.60 9.09
CA THR A 65 13.32 -4.79 9.10
C THR A 65 12.81 -5.91 8.21
N LYS A 66 11.51 -5.97 7.98
CA LYS A 66 10.83 -6.97 7.15
C LYS A 66 9.61 -6.32 6.50
N TYR A 67 9.85 -5.41 5.57
CA TYR A 67 8.78 -4.71 4.88
C TYR A 67 7.96 -5.67 4.01
N GLU A 68 6.64 -5.61 4.17
CA GLU A 68 5.65 -6.31 3.36
C GLU A 68 4.49 -5.34 3.13
N THR A 69 4.09 -5.10 1.88
CA THR A 69 2.91 -4.27 1.59
C THR A 69 1.65 -4.83 2.24
N SER A 70 1.53 -6.17 2.30
CA SER A 70 0.41 -6.90 2.91
C SER A 70 0.93 -7.92 3.90
N ILE A 71 0.66 -7.71 5.18
CA ILE A 71 1.07 -8.59 6.28
C ILE A 71 -0.04 -9.61 6.52
N PHE A 72 0.23 -10.87 6.18
CA PHE A 72 -0.67 -11.99 6.39
C PHE A 72 -0.41 -12.71 7.71
N ASP A 73 0.83 -12.87 8.08
CA ASP A 73 1.27 -13.58 9.27
C ASP A 73 2.47 -12.87 9.90
N VAL A 74 2.65 -13.09 11.19
CA VAL A 74 3.78 -12.55 11.94
C VAL A 74 4.49 -13.66 12.72
N ASP A 75 5.77 -13.44 12.94
CA ASP A 75 6.69 -14.36 13.63
C ASP A 75 7.14 -13.78 14.99
N THR A 76 6.41 -12.82 15.51
CA THR A 76 6.66 -12.16 16.79
C THR A 76 5.45 -12.31 17.71
N PHE A 77 5.71 -12.65 18.99
CA PHE A 77 4.66 -12.97 19.93
C PHE A 77 4.92 -12.26 21.26
N VAL A 78 3.83 -12.00 22.01
CA VAL A 78 3.86 -11.43 23.35
C VAL A 78 2.86 -12.11 24.26
N LYS A 79 3.06 -11.97 25.58
CA LYS A 79 2.00 -12.21 26.55
C LYS A 79 1.03 -11.05 26.54
N GLU A 80 -0.26 -11.35 26.37
CA GLU A 80 -1.31 -10.36 26.30
C GLU A 80 -1.40 -9.53 27.59
N LYS A 81 -1.61 -8.22 27.43
CA LYS A 81 -1.84 -7.26 28.51
C LYS A 81 -3.25 -6.67 28.40
N ALA A 82 -3.81 -6.24 29.52
CA ALA A 82 -5.08 -5.53 29.52
C ALA A 82 -4.99 -4.25 28.65
N GLY A 83 -6.01 -3.97 27.86
CA GLY A 83 -6.08 -2.81 26.98
C GLY A 83 -5.37 -3.00 25.63
N SER A 84 -4.99 -4.21 25.29
CA SER A 84 -4.41 -4.54 23.98
C SER A 84 -5.34 -4.19 22.81
N VAL A 85 -4.77 -3.69 21.73
CA VAL A 85 -5.50 -3.35 20.49
C VAL A 85 -5.21 -4.43 19.44
N TYR A 86 -6.26 -5.01 18.92
CA TYR A 86 -6.19 -6.06 17.88
C TYR A 86 -6.57 -5.52 16.51
N SER A 87 -5.91 -6.05 15.48
CA SER A 87 -6.37 -5.87 14.10
C SER A 87 -7.75 -6.51 13.90
N LYS A 88 -8.56 -5.88 13.08
CA LYS A 88 -9.86 -6.40 12.60
C LYS A 88 -9.74 -6.99 11.18
N GLY A 89 -8.60 -6.74 10.53
CA GLY A 89 -8.31 -7.04 9.14
C GLY A 89 -8.63 -5.86 8.22
N GLY A 90 -7.64 -5.44 7.46
CA GLY A 90 -7.73 -4.32 6.53
C GLY A 90 -7.25 -2.97 7.06
N GLU A 91 -6.73 -2.91 8.28
CA GLU A 91 -6.06 -1.70 8.77
C GLU A 91 -4.72 -1.49 8.05
N VAL A 92 -4.45 -0.25 7.71
CA VAL A 92 -3.15 0.20 7.24
C VAL A 92 -2.37 0.76 8.42
N ILE A 93 -1.18 0.26 8.65
CA ILE A 93 -0.31 0.69 9.74
C ILE A 93 0.87 1.48 9.19
N VAL A 94 1.22 2.56 9.89
CA VAL A 94 2.33 3.46 9.56
C VAL A 94 3.17 3.65 10.82
N PRO A 95 4.52 3.54 10.78
CA PRO A 95 5.35 3.83 11.94
C PRO A 95 5.09 5.23 12.49
N ALA A 96 5.03 5.38 13.81
CA ALA A 96 4.92 6.69 14.46
C ALA A 96 6.29 7.24 14.88
N SER A 97 7.33 6.39 14.90
CA SER A 97 8.72 6.77 15.19
C SER A 97 9.70 5.93 14.38
N GLY A 98 10.89 6.47 14.12
CA GLY A 98 11.96 5.80 13.38
C GLY A 98 13.25 6.60 13.36
N GLU A 99 14.25 6.08 12.67
CA GLU A 99 15.58 6.70 12.56
C GLU A 99 15.62 7.76 11.47
N THR A 100 14.94 7.53 10.35
CA THR A 100 14.88 8.47 9.23
C THR A 100 13.44 8.83 8.85
N ALA A 101 13.28 9.95 8.18
CA ALA A 101 11.99 10.42 7.68
C ALA A 101 11.43 9.47 6.60
N GLU A 102 12.30 8.91 5.79
CA GLU A 102 11.97 7.96 4.74
C GLU A 102 11.45 6.64 5.34
N ASP A 103 12.10 6.13 6.39
CA ASP A 103 11.71 4.87 7.04
C ASP A 103 10.31 4.94 7.65
N ILE A 104 9.93 6.07 8.24
CA ILE A 104 8.61 6.20 8.88
C ILE A 104 7.47 6.57 7.92
N SER A 105 7.80 6.94 6.69
CA SER A 105 6.83 7.30 5.65
C SER A 105 6.41 6.10 4.79
N ILE A 106 6.41 4.91 5.38
CA ILE A 106 6.00 3.65 4.76
C ILE A 106 4.75 3.10 5.45
N ALA A 107 4.01 2.27 4.75
CA ALA A 107 2.78 1.68 5.25
C ALA A 107 2.63 0.22 4.83
N SER A 108 1.96 -0.55 5.66
CA SER A 108 1.58 -1.94 5.37
C SER A 108 0.12 -2.16 5.75
N VAL A 109 -0.58 -3.02 5.01
CA VAL A 109 -1.92 -3.46 5.42
C VAL A 109 -1.83 -4.73 6.25
N VAL A 110 -2.55 -4.78 7.37
CA VAL A 110 -2.72 -5.98 8.19
C VAL A 110 -3.94 -6.73 7.67
N VAL A 111 -3.72 -7.86 7.01
CA VAL A 111 -4.78 -8.57 6.27
C VAL A 111 -5.68 -9.36 7.20
N LYS A 112 -5.13 -10.00 8.23
CA LYS A 112 -5.86 -10.87 9.14
C LYS A 112 -6.30 -10.14 10.41
N PRO A 113 -7.48 -10.49 10.97
CA PRO A 113 -7.85 -10.07 12.32
C PRO A 113 -7.04 -10.84 13.37
N GLY A 114 -7.01 -10.31 14.60
CA GLY A 114 -6.46 -10.98 15.77
C GLY A 114 -4.96 -10.83 15.97
N ILE A 115 -4.30 -9.94 15.24
CA ILE A 115 -2.89 -9.57 15.45
C ILE A 115 -2.86 -8.32 16.33
N LEU A 116 -2.09 -8.32 17.40
CA LEU A 116 -1.88 -7.16 18.25
C LEU A 116 -1.15 -6.05 17.50
N LEU A 117 -1.61 -4.83 17.68
CA LEU A 117 -0.97 -3.62 17.15
C LEU A 117 -0.25 -2.91 18.29
N GLY A 118 1.07 -3.05 18.31
CA GLY A 118 1.94 -2.50 19.36
C GLY A 118 2.02 -0.98 19.35
N GLY A 119 2.68 -0.41 20.36
CA GLY A 119 2.94 1.03 20.45
C GLY A 119 3.74 1.55 19.25
N ASP A 120 3.75 2.86 19.09
CA ASP A 120 4.41 3.56 17.97
C ASP A 120 3.96 3.13 16.58
N LEU A 121 2.70 2.67 16.46
CA LEU A 121 1.99 2.48 15.20
C LEU A 121 0.84 3.48 15.09
N ASN A 122 0.80 4.24 14.02
CA ASN A 122 -0.39 4.91 13.54
C ASN A 122 -1.24 3.86 12.80
N VAL A 123 -2.54 3.83 13.09
CA VAL A 123 -3.48 2.87 12.50
C VAL A 123 -4.51 3.63 11.70
N VAL A 124 -4.58 3.34 10.41
CA VAL A 124 -5.46 3.97 9.44
C VAL A 124 -6.45 2.93 8.93
N SER A 125 -7.73 3.14 9.22
CA SER A 125 -8.81 2.24 8.80
C SER A 125 -9.62 2.90 7.68
N PRO A 126 -9.36 2.59 6.40
CA PRO A 126 -10.10 3.20 5.30
C PRO A 126 -11.58 2.77 5.30
N THR A 127 -12.42 3.63 4.75
CA THR A 127 -13.83 3.28 4.52
C THR A 127 -13.94 2.21 3.43
N THR A 128 -15.09 1.54 3.35
CA THR A 128 -15.31 0.40 2.43
C THR A 128 -15.18 0.74 0.93
N GLU A 129 -15.13 2.03 0.59
CA GLU A 129 -14.95 2.49 -0.79
C GLU A 129 -13.48 2.52 -1.25
N TYR A 130 -12.55 2.32 -0.31
CA TYR A 130 -11.12 2.35 -0.59
C TYR A 130 -10.48 1.00 -0.29
N ASP A 131 -9.53 0.62 -1.13
CA ASP A 131 -8.74 -0.59 -0.96
C ASP A 131 -7.54 -0.33 -0.03
N SER A 132 -7.43 -1.11 1.04
CA SER A 132 -6.41 -0.91 2.06
C SER A 132 -4.98 -1.12 1.54
N ALA A 133 -4.77 -2.11 0.66
CA ALA A 133 -3.45 -2.37 0.11
C ALA A 133 -3.04 -1.28 -0.89
N PHE A 134 -3.99 -0.77 -1.69
CA PHE A 134 -3.75 0.39 -2.53
C PHE A 134 -3.43 1.64 -1.69
N LEU A 135 -4.11 1.84 -0.56
CA LEU A 135 -3.81 2.94 0.36
C LEU A 135 -2.40 2.81 0.95
N ALA A 136 -1.99 1.60 1.36
CA ALA A 136 -0.63 1.35 1.84
C ALA A 136 0.42 1.67 0.78
N LEU A 137 0.22 1.24 -0.47
CA LEU A 137 1.07 1.59 -1.61
C LEU A 137 1.12 3.11 -1.85
N THR A 138 -0.04 3.78 -1.75
CA THR A 138 -0.15 5.24 -1.95
C THR A 138 0.64 6.01 -0.88
N ILE A 139 0.55 5.60 0.39
CA ILE A 139 1.32 6.22 1.49
C ILE A 139 2.82 5.98 1.31
N SER A 140 3.21 4.78 0.88
CA SER A 140 4.61 4.36 0.77
C SER A 140 5.33 4.84 -0.48
N SER A 141 4.67 5.60 -1.37
CA SER A 141 5.27 5.96 -2.65
C SER A 141 4.87 7.35 -3.16
N GLY A 142 5.71 7.90 -4.04
CA GLY A 142 5.45 9.14 -4.76
C GLY A 142 5.20 10.34 -3.84
N ALA A 143 4.32 11.23 -4.27
CA ALA A 143 4.09 12.52 -3.60
C ALA A 143 3.57 12.38 -2.15
N ALA A 144 2.85 11.32 -1.81
CA ALA A 144 2.38 11.10 -0.43
C ALA A 144 3.53 10.75 0.50
N HIS A 145 4.42 9.84 0.08
CA HIS A 145 5.64 9.50 0.80
C HIS A 145 6.56 10.71 0.99
N GLU A 146 6.84 11.45 -0.08
CA GLU A 146 7.66 12.67 -0.03
C GLU A 146 7.08 13.72 0.91
N TYR A 147 5.76 13.92 0.87
CA TYR A 147 5.08 14.85 1.76
C TYR A 147 5.19 14.42 3.22
N LEU A 148 4.92 13.16 3.55
CA LEU A 148 5.05 12.63 4.92
C LEU A 148 6.49 12.70 5.42
N SER A 149 7.47 12.35 4.59
CA SER A 149 8.90 12.50 4.93
C SER A 149 9.25 13.96 5.27
N SER A 150 8.66 14.91 4.57
CA SER A 150 8.87 16.34 4.85
C SER A 150 8.26 16.82 6.17
N LEU A 151 7.22 16.14 6.67
CA LEU A 151 6.55 16.45 7.93
C LEU A 151 7.19 15.78 9.14
N ALA A 152 8.02 14.75 8.93
CA ALA A 152 8.68 14.01 9.99
C ALA A 152 9.60 14.92 10.80
N GLN A 153 9.39 14.95 12.13
CA GLN A 153 10.08 15.87 13.04
C GLN A 153 10.91 15.11 14.05
N GLY A 154 12.15 15.56 14.26
CA GLY A 154 13.06 15.01 15.24
C GLY A 154 14.51 15.14 14.82
N LYS A 155 15.47 14.94 15.74
CA LYS A 155 16.91 15.00 15.47
C LYS A 155 17.55 13.61 15.43
N SER A 156 17.30 12.80 16.45
CA SER A 156 17.87 11.44 16.57
C SER A 156 16.78 10.36 16.36
N VAL A 157 15.55 10.69 16.69
CA VAL A 157 14.36 9.89 16.42
C VAL A 157 13.37 10.85 15.77
N VAL A 158 12.88 10.50 14.60
CA VAL A 158 11.84 11.26 13.93
C VAL A 158 10.47 10.68 14.25
N HIS A 159 9.47 11.55 14.28
CA HIS A 159 8.08 11.20 14.63
C HIS A 159 7.12 11.62 13.52
N LEU A 160 6.11 10.78 13.33
CA LEU A 160 4.97 11.02 12.44
C LEU A 160 3.68 10.75 13.21
N HIS A 161 2.78 11.71 13.20
CA HIS A 161 1.51 11.61 13.93
C HIS A 161 0.33 11.33 13.00
N ASN A 162 -0.77 10.85 13.56
CA ASN A 162 -2.01 10.67 12.80
C ASN A 162 -2.47 11.96 12.10
N THR A 163 -2.24 13.12 12.72
CA THR A 163 -2.58 14.44 12.12
C THR A 163 -1.81 14.70 10.84
N ASP A 164 -0.56 14.24 10.77
CA ASP A 164 0.28 14.40 9.58
C ASP A 164 -0.26 13.51 8.44
N ILE A 165 -0.59 12.25 8.77
CA ILE A 165 -1.18 11.31 7.80
C ILE A 165 -2.56 11.81 7.33
N GLN A 166 -3.39 12.35 8.22
CA GLN A 166 -4.69 12.94 7.90
C GLN A 166 -4.59 14.08 6.89
N SER A 167 -3.49 14.83 6.93
CA SER A 167 -3.26 15.98 6.05
C SER A 167 -2.89 15.59 4.62
N VAL A 168 -2.47 14.35 4.39
CA VAL A 168 -2.08 13.84 3.06
C VAL A 168 -3.24 13.95 2.10
N SER A 169 -2.98 14.52 0.93
CA SER A 169 -3.90 14.56 -0.20
C SER A 169 -3.38 13.68 -1.33
N ALA A 170 -4.14 12.67 -1.69
CA ALA A 170 -3.76 11.70 -2.71
C ALA A 170 -4.87 11.50 -3.75
N LYS A 171 -4.52 10.94 -4.89
CA LYS A 171 -5.47 10.64 -5.97
C LYS A 171 -5.86 9.17 -5.92
N PHE A 172 -7.17 8.93 -6.02
CA PHE A 172 -7.75 7.59 -5.98
C PHE A 172 -8.57 7.33 -7.24
N PRO A 173 -8.31 6.23 -7.94
CA PRO A 173 -9.19 5.73 -8.99
C PRO A 173 -10.42 5.05 -8.37
N THR A 174 -11.28 4.49 -9.22
CA THR A 174 -12.38 3.64 -8.73
C THR A 174 -11.85 2.49 -7.88
N LYS A 175 -12.63 2.02 -6.90
CA LYS A 175 -12.22 0.89 -6.03
C LYS A 175 -11.78 -0.34 -6.83
N ARG A 176 -12.50 -0.69 -7.88
CA ARG A 176 -12.15 -1.81 -8.77
C ARG A 176 -10.77 -1.64 -9.42
N GLU A 177 -10.38 -0.42 -9.71
CA GLU A 177 -9.06 -0.11 -10.27
C GLU A 177 -7.98 -0.15 -9.18
N GLN A 178 -8.27 0.36 -7.97
CA GLN A 178 -7.40 0.22 -6.81
C GLN A 178 -7.06 -1.26 -6.54
N GLU A 179 -8.07 -2.13 -6.51
CA GLU A 179 -7.92 -3.58 -6.34
C GLU A 179 -7.05 -4.22 -7.43
N LYS A 180 -7.22 -3.83 -8.69
CA LYS A 180 -6.38 -4.32 -9.79
C LYS A 180 -4.92 -3.88 -9.66
N ILE A 181 -4.70 -2.64 -9.23
CA ILE A 181 -3.36 -2.09 -9.06
C ILE A 181 -2.64 -2.83 -7.93
N HIS A 182 -3.27 -2.96 -6.75
CA HIS A 182 -2.63 -3.67 -5.64
C HIS A 182 -2.35 -5.14 -5.96
N LEU A 183 -3.27 -5.83 -6.65
CA LEU A 183 -3.05 -7.21 -7.09
C LEU A 183 -1.87 -7.35 -8.06
N LEU A 184 -1.66 -6.37 -8.93
CA LEU A 184 -0.50 -6.34 -9.81
C LEU A 184 0.80 -6.23 -9.02
N PHE A 185 0.87 -5.29 -8.07
CA PHE A 185 2.05 -5.12 -7.21
C PHE A 185 2.30 -6.36 -6.35
N GLY A 186 1.26 -6.96 -5.76
CA GLY A 186 1.41 -8.20 -4.99
C GLY A 186 1.95 -9.39 -5.81
N LYS A 187 1.60 -9.47 -7.10
CA LYS A 187 2.21 -10.45 -8.01
C LYS A 187 3.68 -10.16 -8.27
N ILE A 188 4.05 -8.89 -8.45
CA ILE A 188 5.44 -8.48 -8.64
C ILE A 188 6.27 -8.82 -7.40
N ASP A 189 5.78 -8.51 -6.20
CA ASP A 189 6.44 -8.84 -4.94
C ASP A 189 6.66 -10.35 -4.79
N THR A 190 5.65 -11.14 -5.16
CA THR A 190 5.75 -12.61 -5.17
C THR A 190 6.84 -13.09 -6.12
N LEU A 191 6.90 -12.57 -7.33
CA LEU A 191 7.91 -12.93 -8.33
C LEU A 191 9.31 -12.54 -7.88
N ILE A 192 9.49 -11.36 -7.30
CA ILE A 192 10.77 -10.90 -6.73
C ILE A 192 11.22 -11.85 -5.63
N THR A 193 10.34 -12.19 -4.69
CA THR A 193 10.62 -13.08 -3.57
C THR A 193 11.02 -14.49 -4.05
N LEU A 194 10.31 -15.04 -5.03
CA LEU A 194 10.64 -16.35 -5.62
C LEU A 194 12.00 -16.31 -6.29
N HIS A 195 12.28 -15.30 -7.10
CA HIS A 195 13.57 -15.16 -7.78
C HIS A 195 14.74 -15.03 -6.79
N GLN A 196 14.56 -14.26 -5.71
CA GLN A 196 15.57 -14.15 -4.65
C GLN A 196 15.84 -15.49 -3.97
N ARG A 197 14.81 -16.28 -3.67
CA ARG A 197 14.94 -17.61 -3.07
C ARG A 197 15.69 -18.59 -3.99
N GLU A 198 15.38 -18.61 -5.27
CA GLU A 198 16.08 -19.43 -6.26
C GLU A 198 17.56 -19.01 -6.37
N HIS A 199 17.83 -17.73 -6.39
CA HIS A 199 19.20 -17.22 -6.44
C HIS A 199 20.02 -17.61 -5.20
N ILE A 200 19.44 -17.48 -4.01
CA ILE A 200 20.09 -17.91 -2.75
C ILE A 200 20.35 -19.41 -2.78
N LYS A 201 19.39 -20.21 -3.23
CA LYS A 201 19.53 -21.67 -3.35
C LYS A 201 20.69 -22.04 -4.27
N SER A 202 20.77 -21.41 -5.44
CA SER A 202 21.88 -21.68 -6.39
C SER A 202 23.25 -21.30 -5.82
N ILE A 203 23.37 -20.19 -5.07
CA ILE A 203 24.60 -19.79 -4.39
C ILE A 203 25.01 -20.83 -3.33
N LEU A 204 24.05 -21.34 -2.56
CA LEU A 204 24.30 -22.35 -1.53
C LEU A 204 24.77 -23.69 -2.14
N GLU A 205 24.15 -24.10 -3.24
CA GLU A 205 24.55 -25.30 -3.98
C GLU A 205 26.00 -25.20 -4.50
N VAL A 206 26.38 -24.07 -5.10
CA VAL A 206 27.75 -23.81 -5.57
C VAL A 206 28.74 -23.83 -4.40
N LYS A 207 28.39 -23.25 -3.23
CA LYS A 207 29.25 -23.27 -2.05
C LYS A 207 29.45 -24.68 -1.45
N LEU A 208 28.39 -25.51 -1.49
CA LEU A 208 28.47 -26.89 -1.02
C LEU A 208 29.38 -27.76 -1.91
N VAL A 209 29.29 -27.58 -3.24
CA VAL A 209 30.17 -28.29 -4.18
C VAL A 209 31.64 -27.95 -3.92
N LYS A 210 31.97 -26.65 -3.81
CA LYS A 210 33.35 -26.19 -3.53
C LYS A 210 33.92 -26.59 -2.17
N ARG A 211 33.10 -27.03 -1.24
CA ARG A 211 33.52 -27.44 0.10
C ARG A 211 33.81 -28.95 0.16
N ASN A 212 33.39 -29.68 -0.84
CA ASN A 212 33.55 -31.13 -0.97
C ASN A 212 34.68 -31.53 -1.98
N GLU A 213 35.32 -30.52 -2.59
CA GLU A 213 36.58 -30.63 -3.33
C GLU A 213 37.78 -30.26 -2.43
#